data_153885e6eb088452b6ff7bc34e98c9f2
#
_entry.id   153885e6eb088452b6ff7bc34e98c9f2
#
_cell.length_a   1.000
_cell.length_b   1.000
_cell.length_c   1.000
_cell.angle_alpha   90.00
_cell.angle_beta   90.00
_cell.angle_gamma   90.00
#
_symmetry.space_group_name_H-M   'P 1'
#
loop_
_entity.id
_entity.type
_entity.pdbx_description
1 polymer ?
#
loop_
_entity_poly.entity_id
_entity_poly.type
_entity_poly.pdbx_seq_one_letter_code
_entity_poly.pdbx_strand_id
1 'polypeptide(L)'
;TCKPEGTASLILNAASGIHPHHSRRYFRRVQANRKEPVYAFFKAANPQMTETSVYNPDTDDVITFPVEAPKKAILRKDLNAIQFLELVKLVQQCWVIPGGDPHSRSPDLHHNVSNTCTVRPDEWDEVADFIWANRRFFTGISLLQDAGDKAYAQAPREEVSSEGDIARWNSLHPHRVDYTQMREATDETELK
;
A
#
# COMPACT_ATOMS: atom_id res chain seq x y z
N THR A 1 -2.21 -17.71 3.87
CA THR A 1 -2.26 -16.58 2.94
C THR A 1 -1.23 -15.51 3.31
N CYS A 2 -0.76 -14.78 2.33
CA CYS A 2 0.01 -13.57 2.51
C CYS A 2 -0.70 -12.46 1.69
N LYS A 3 -1.14 -11.39 2.37
CA LYS A 3 -1.83 -10.30 1.67
C LYS A 3 -1.27 -8.94 2.08
N PRO A 4 -1.33 -7.92 1.19
CA PRO A 4 -0.93 -6.56 1.53
C PRO A 4 -1.92 -5.94 2.52
N GLU A 5 -1.39 -5.22 3.50
CA GLU A 5 -2.13 -4.44 4.47
C GLU A 5 -1.73 -2.97 4.36
N GLY A 6 -2.59 -2.15 3.74
CA GLY A 6 -2.30 -0.75 3.47
C GLY A 6 -2.21 0.11 4.74
N THR A 7 -3.16 -0.05 5.65
CA THR A 7 -3.25 0.75 6.88
C THR A 7 -2.30 0.23 7.96
N ALA A 8 -2.32 -1.09 8.24
CA ALA A 8 -1.46 -1.67 9.27
C ALA A 8 0.03 -1.49 8.94
N SER A 9 0.42 -1.61 7.68
CA SER A 9 1.81 -1.37 7.26
C SER A 9 2.26 0.08 7.48
N LEU A 10 1.36 1.04 7.32
CA LEU A 10 1.64 2.45 7.60
C LEU A 10 1.90 2.69 9.10
N ILE A 11 1.02 2.14 9.96
CA ILE A 11 1.15 2.26 11.42
C ILE A 11 2.46 1.62 11.91
N LEU A 12 2.80 0.46 11.37
CA LEU A 12 3.98 -0.31 11.77
C LEU A 12 5.27 0.14 11.06
N ASN A 13 5.20 1.10 10.14
CA ASN A 13 6.29 1.50 9.24
C ASN A 13 6.97 0.28 8.58
N ALA A 14 6.17 -0.65 8.10
CA ALA A 14 6.60 -1.88 7.46
C ALA A 14 6.17 -1.91 5.99
N ALA A 15 6.78 -2.80 5.21
CA ALA A 15 6.32 -3.10 3.86
C ALA A 15 4.96 -3.80 3.89
N SER A 16 4.15 -3.65 2.83
CA SER A 16 2.81 -4.17 2.75
C SER A 16 2.81 -5.59 2.16
N GLY A 17 2.69 -6.60 3.01
CA GLY A 17 2.75 -8.01 2.60
C GLY A 17 4.07 -8.37 1.94
N ILE A 18 4.02 -8.96 0.73
CA ILE A 18 5.22 -9.35 -0.04
C ILE A 18 5.90 -8.16 -0.74
N HIS A 19 5.22 -7.01 -0.82
CA HIS A 19 5.74 -5.89 -1.61
C HIS A 19 6.92 -5.19 -0.93
N PRO A 20 7.92 -4.74 -1.69
CA PRO A 20 8.96 -3.86 -1.17
C PRO A 20 8.39 -2.48 -0.81
N HIS A 21 9.15 -1.67 -0.09
CA HIS A 21 8.80 -0.27 0.10
C HIS A 21 8.81 0.48 -1.24
N HIS A 22 7.92 1.46 -1.38
CA HIS A 22 7.77 2.23 -2.61
C HIS A 22 9.06 2.94 -3.02
N SER A 23 9.61 3.73 -2.09
CA SER A 23 10.92 4.39 -2.22
C SER A 23 11.50 4.71 -0.84
N ARG A 24 12.69 5.35 -0.78
CA ARG A 24 13.31 5.72 0.50
C ARG A 24 12.47 6.74 1.26
N ARG A 25 11.98 7.77 0.57
CA ARG A 25 11.04 8.77 1.07
C ARG A 25 9.91 8.90 0.08
N TYR A 26 8.68 8.87 0.57
CA TYR A 26 7.49 9.00 -0.27
C TYR A 26 6.33 9.60 0.50
N PHE A 27 5.40 10.18 -0.25
CA PHE A 27 4.10 10.57 0.27
C PHE A 27 3.17 9.36 0.23
N ARG A 28 2.53 9.07 1.36
CA ARG A 28 1.42 8.15 1.44
C ARG A 28 0.14 8.93 1.58
N ARG A 29 -0.78 8.77 0.63
CA ARG A 29 -2.08 9.43 0.65
C ARG A 29 -3.17 8.47 1.06
N VAL A 30 -4.09 8.96 1.88
CA VAL A 30 -5.27 8.24 2.36
C VAL A 30 -6.48 9.15 2.16
N GLN A 31 -7.50 8.64 1.49
CA GLN A 31 -8.76 9.34 1.33
C GLN A 31 -9.59 9.23 2.61
N ALA A 32 -10.22 10.30 3.01
CA ALA A 32 -11.03 10.38 4.21
C ALA A 32 -12.32 11.17 3.94
N ASN A 33 -13.44 10.65 4.41
CA ASN A 33 -14.72 11.37 4.31
C ASN A 33 -14.76 12.51 5.31
N ARG A 34 -15.19 13.70 4.88
CA ARG A 34 -15.25 14.90 5.72
C ARG A 34 -16.24 14.81 6.87
N LYS A 35 -17.23 13.93 6.77
CA LYS A 35 -18.24 13.71 7.82
C LYS A 35 -17.73 12.78 8.93
N GLU A 36 -16.63 12.05 8.71
CA GLU A 36 -16.05 11.18 9.71
C GLU A 36 -15.52 11.98 10.90
N PRO A 37 -16.03 11.77 12.12
CA PRO A 37 -15.62 12.57 13.30
C PRO A 37 -14.12 12.46 13.57
N VAL A 38 -13.54 11.28 13.43
CA VAL A 38 -12.10 11.04 13.62
C VAL A 38 -11.27 11.86 12.65
N TYR A 39 -11.70 11.94 11.37
CA TYR A 39 -11.03 12.76 10.37
C TYR A 39 -11.18 14.25 10.67
N ALA A 40 -12.36 14.72 11.00
CA ALA A 40 -12.60 16.13 11.32
C ALA A 40 -11.71 16.60 12.50
N PHE A 41 -11.57 15.73 13.51
CA PHE A 41 -10.71 15.98 14.65
C PHE A 41 -9.21 15.98 14.28
N PHE A 42 -8.79 15.06 13.42
CA PHE A 42 -7.43 15.05 12.86
C PHE A 42 -7.14 16.30 12.05
N LYS A 43 -8.06 16.69 11.15
CA LYS A 43 -7.91 17.87 10.28
C LYS A 43 -7.76 19.17 11.06
N ALA A 44 -8.51 19.31 12.17
CA ALA A 44 -8.41 20.51 13.03
C ALA A 44 -7.00 20.68 13.62
N ALA A 45 -6.31 19.59 13.95
CA ALA A 45 -4.96 19.61 14.49
C ALA A 45 -3.87 19.63 13.39
N ASN A 46 -4.17 19.09 12.20
CA ASN A 46 -3.20 18.86 11.12
C ASN A 46 -3.72 19.35 9.75
N PRO A 47 -4.19 20.61 9.63
CA PRO A 47 -4.76 21.10 8.38
C PRO A 47 -3.74 21.09 7.22
N GLN A 48 -2.43 21.25 7.53
CA GLN A 48 -1.35 21.24 6.54
C GLN A 48 -1.14 19.88 5.86
N MET A 49 -1.67 18.80 6.44
CA MET A 49 -1.57 17.45 5.90
C MET A 49 -2.77 17.07 5.03
N THR A 50 -3.75 17.94 4.90
CA THR A 50 -5.03 17.65 4.24
C THR A 50 -5.26 18.54 3.03
N GLU A 51 -5.83 17.97 1.99
CA GLU A 51 -6.26 18.69 0.79
C GLU A 51 -7.58 18.11 0.28
N THR A 52 -8.33 18.89 -0.49
CA THR A 52 -9.58 18.41 -1.09
C THR A 52 -9.30 17.29 -2.10
N SER A 53 -10.08 16.21 -2.05
CA SER A 53 -9.99 15.12 -3.03
C SER A 53 -10.33 15.63 -4.43
N VAL A 54 -9.46 15.34 -5.42
CA VAL A 54 -9.76 15.69 -6.83
C VAL A 54 -10.79 14.75 -7.45
N TYR A 55 -11.01 13.57 -6.86
CA TYR A 55 -11.96 12.56 -7.38
C TYR A 55 -13.35 12.69 -6.75
N ASN A 56 -13.43 13.09 -5.48
CA ASN A 56 -14.68 13.27 -4.74
C ASN A 56 -14.64 14.62 -3.97
N PRO A 57 -14.60 15.76 -4.67
CA PRO A 57 -14.36 17.06 -4.04
C PRO A 57 -15.48 17.50 -3.09
N ASP A 58 -16.68 16.97 -3.24
CA ASP A 58 -17.84 17.35 -2.42
C ASP A 58 -17.86 16.65 -1.05
N THR A 59 -17.32 15.45 -0.96
CA THR A 59 -17.46 14.61 0.25
C THR A 59 -16.14 14.30 0.94
N ASP A 60 -15.02 14.28 0.20
CA ASP A 60 -13.78 13.70 0.69
C ASP A 60 -12.61 14.68 0.64
N ASP A 61 -11.70 14.46 1.54
CA ASP A 61 -10.36 15.02 1.53
C ASP A 61 -9.32 13.91 1.41
N VAL A 62 -8.09 14.31 1.12
CA VAL A 62 -6.92 13.42 1.08
C VAL A 62 -5.94 13.86 2.16
N ILE A 63 -5.53 12.91 3.00
CA ILE A 63 -4.48 13.09 3.99
C ILE A 63 -3.16 12.64 3.36
N THR A 64 -2.12 13.48 3.45
CA THR A 64 -0.77 13.15 2.98
C THR A 64 0.16 12.91 4.15
N PHE A 65 0.69 11.70 4.27
CA PHE A 65 1.67 11.32 5.28
C PHE A 65 3.08 11.27 4.67
N PRO A 66 4.09 11.93 5.28
CA PRO A 66 5.48 11.72 4.92
C PRO A 66 5.97 10.40 5.51
N VAL A 67 6.46 9.49 4.66
CA VAL A 67 6.94 8.17 5.08
C VAL A 67 8.40 8.01 4.69
N GLU A 68 9.24 7.56 5.65
CA GLU A 68 10.62 7.17 5.41
C GLU A 68 10.77 5.66 5.65
N ALA A 69 11.22 4.93 4.63
CA ALA A 69 11.47 3.51 4.74
C ALA A 69 12.68 3.24 5.65
N PRO A 70 12.67 2.14 6.43
CA PRO A 70 13.82 1.74 7.24
C PRO A 70 15.11 1.65 6.41
N LYS A 71 16.28 1.98 7.00
CA LYS A 71 17.56 2.08 6.27
C LYS A 71 17.92 0.85 5.46
N LYS A 72 17.56 -0.35 5.94
CA LYS A 72 17.84 -1.65 5.29
C LYS A 72 16.65 -2.22 4.52
N ALA A 73 15.57 -1.46 4.35
CA ALA A 73 14.40 -1.92 3.62
C ALA A 73 14.72 -2.11 2.14
N ILE A 74 14.17 -3.17 1.57
CA ILE A 74 14.15 -3.38 0.12
C ILE A 74 13.17 -2.39 -0.49
N LEU A 75 13.59 -1.67 -1.51
CA LEU A 75 12.78 -0.70 -2.25
C LEU A 75 12.31 -1.30 -3.58
N ARG A 76 11.22 -0.78 -4.13
CA ARG A 76 10.68 -1.22 -5.43
C ARG A 76 11.75 -1.25 -6.54
N LYS A 77 12.62 -0.25 -6.59
CA LYS A 77 13.68 -0.14 -7.59
C LYS A 77 14.83 -1.14 -7.41
N ASP A 78 14.93 -1.78 -6.24
CA ASP A 78 15.99 -2.74 -5.94
C ASP A 78 15.67 -4.15 -6.48
N LEU A 79 14.44 -4.36 -6.99
CA LEU A 79 13.99 -5.63 -7.56
C LEU A 79 13.54 -5.42 -9.01
N ASN A 80 13.88 -6.37 -9.87
CA ASN A 80 13.24 -6.53 -11.17
C ASN A 80 11.99 -7.45 -11.03
N ALA A 81 11.20 -7.60 -12.12
CA ALA A 81 9.98 -8.39 -12.08
C ALA A 81 10.24 -9.86 -11.73
N ILE A 82 11.31 -10.47 -12.27
CA ILE A 82 11.66 -11.87 -11.97
C ILE A 82 12.05 -12.05 -10.50
N GLN A 83 12.90 -11.18 -9.96
CA GLN A 83 13.31 -11.23 -8.56
C GLN A 83 12.10 -11.10 -7.62
N PHE A 84 11.15 -10.24 -7.96
CA PHE A 84 9.91 -10.11 -7.19
C PHE A 84 9.06 -11.39 -7.28
N LEU A 85 8.88 -11.97 -8.46
CA LEU A 85 8.13 -13.22 -8.64
C LEU A 85 8.81 -14.42 -7.97
N GLU A 86 10.13 -14.43 -7.88
CA GLU A 86 10.88 -15.44 -7.09
C GLU A 86 10.55 -15.34 -5.60
N LEU A 87 10.43 -14.13 -5.05
CA LEU A 87 9.98 -13.95 -3.66
C LEU A 87 8.54 -14.43 -3.47
N VAL A 88 7.64 -14.12 -4.40
CA VAL A 88 6.25 -14.62 -4.36
C VAL A 88 6.23 -16.14 -4.37
N LYS A 89 6.98 -16.77 -5.27
CA LYS A 89 7.15 -18.23 -5.34
C LYS A 89 7.72 -18.81 -4.04
N LEU A 90 8.76 -18.18 -3.49
CA LEU A 90 9.39 -18.63 -2.24
C LEU A 90 8.38 -18.65 -1.09
N VAL A 91 7.61 -17.58 -0.93
CA VAL A 91 6.58 -17.49 0.13
C VAL A 91 5.46 -18.52 -0.12
N GLN A 92 5.08 -18.75 -1.38
CA GLN A 92 4.11 -19.80 -1.72
C GLN A 92 4.62 -21.17 -1.30
N GLN A 93 5.87 -21.51 -1.63
CA GLN A 93 6.49 -22.79 -1.35
C GLN A 93 6.76 -23.03 0.14
N CYS A 94 7.26 -22.01 0.84
CA CYS A 94 7.78 -22.18 2.21
C CYS A 94 6.77 -21.82 3.30
N TRP A 95 5.71 -21.10 2.97
CA TRP A 95 4.73 -20.62 3.94
C TRP A 95 3.30 -21.07 3.62
N VAL A 96 2.82 -20.80 2.41
CA VAL A 96 1.41 -21.03 2.07
C VAL A 96 1.11 -22.51 1.88
N ILE A 97 1.92 -23.21 1.08
CA ILE A 97 1.73 -24.65 0.82
C ILE A 97 1.87 -25.47 2.11
N PRO A 98 2.96 -25.33 2.89
CA PRO A 98 3.11 -26.12 4.13
C PRO A 98 2.10 -25.76 5.22
N GLY A 99 1.55 -24.53 5.19
CA GLY A 99 0.50 -24.07 6.12
C GLY A 99 -0.91 -24.50 5.72
N GLY A 100 -1.08 -25.26 4.64
CA GLY A 100 -2.35 -25.84 4.23
C GLY A 100 -2.81 -26.96 5.16
N ASP A 101 -4.13 -27.14 5.30
CA ASP A 101 -4.70 -28.25 6.03
C ASP A 101 -4.58 -29.53 5.19
N PRO A 102 -3.80 -30.56 5.64
CA PRO A 102 -3.65 -31.81 4.91
C PRO A 102 -4.95 -32.64 4.87
N HIS A 103 -5.92 -32.31 5.74
CA HIS A 103 -7.23 -32.97 5.77
C HIS A 103 -8.30 -32.21 4.98
N SER A 104 -7.90 -31.14 4.29
CA SER A 104 -8.79 -30.40 3.40
C SER A 104 -9.37 -31.30 2.30
N ARG A 105 -10.61 -31.03 1.89
CA ARG A 105 -11.24 -31.70 0.73
C ARG A 105 -10.56 -31.38 -0.60
N SER A 106 -9.72 -30.34 -0.62
CA SER A 106 -8.98 -29.89 -1.79
C SER A 106 -7.53 -29.57 -1.38
N PRO A 107 -6.69 -30.58 -1.07
CA PRO A 107 -5.35 -30.40 -0.54
C PRO A 107 -4.42 -29.64 -1.50
N ASP A 108 -4.69 -29.71 -2.82
CA ASP A 108 -3.91 -29.01 -3.85
C ASP A 108 -4.37 -27.57 -4.11
N LEU A 109 -5.44 -27.14 -3.44
CA LEU A 109 -5.95 -25.77 -3.55
C LEU A 109 -5.37 -24.90 -2.44
N HIS A 110 -4.40 -24.07 -2.79
CA HIS A 110 -3.70 -23.22 -1.83
C HIS A 110 -4.20 -21.79 -1.87
N HIS A 111 -4.07 -21.11 -0.73
CA HIS A 111 -4.26 -19.65 -0.67
C HIS A 111 -3.24 -18.92 -1.54
N ASN A 112 -3.55 -17.66 -1.89
CA ASN A 112 -2.69 -16.82 -2.69
C ASN A 112 -1.67 -16.05 -1.84
N VAL A 113 -0.47 -15.86 -2.39
CA VAL A 113 0.42 -14.75 -2.04
C VAL A 113 -0.01 -13.57 -2.89
N SER A 114 -0.84 -12.69 -2.32
CA SER A 114 -1.39 -11.55 -3.05
C SER A 114 -0.28 -10.58 -3.45
N ASN A 115 -0.19 -10.28 -4.73
CA ASN A 115 0.90 -9.52 -5.29
C ASN A 115 0.45 -8.62 -6.45
N THR A 116 1.23 -7.57 -6.69
CA THR A 116 1.18 -6.76 -7.90
C THR A 116 2.61 -6.60 -8.39
N CYS A 117 2.96 -7.31 -9.44
CA CYS A 117 4.28 -7.27 -10.05
C CYS A 117 4.33 -6.14 -11.09
N THR A 118 5.21 -5.18 -10.87
CA THR A 118 5.48 -4.12 -11.85
C THR A 118 6.48 -4.66 -12.88
N VAL A 119 6.13 -4.59 -14.16
CA VAL A 119 6.89 -5.15 -15.28
C VAL A 119 7.35 -4.01 -16.18
N ARG A 120 8.64 -3.91 -16.41
CA ARG A 120 9.21 -2.95 -17.37
C ARG A 120 8.95 -3.41 -18.81
N PRO A 121 8.97 -2.50 -19.80
CA PRO A 121 8.66 -2.86 -21.19
C PRO A 121 9.53 -3.97 -21.77
N ASP A 122 10.76 -4.09 -21.30
CA ASP A 122 11.76 -5.08 -21.76
C ASP A 122 11.71 -6.42 -21.00
N GLU A 123 10.89 -6.56 -19.98
CA GLU A 123 10.81 -7.76 -19.11
C GLU A 123 9.65 -8.70 -19.47
N TRP A 124 8.72 -8.31 -20.34
CA TRP A 124 7.46 -9.03 -20.54
C TRP A 124 7.63 -10.48 -21.00
N ASP A 125 8.52 -10.75 -21.95
CA ASP A 125 8.74 -12.10 -22.47
C ASP A 125 9.33 -13.00 -21.39
N GLU A 126 10.36 -12.51 -20.68
CA GLU A 126 11.00 -13.25 -19.58
C GLU A 126 10.01 -13.53 -18.44
N VAL A 127 9.16 -12.55 -18.09
CA VAL A 127 8.11 -12.70 -17.09
C VAL A 127 7.09 -13.76 -17.51
N ALA A 128 6.66 -13.77 -18.78
CA ALA A 128 5.73 -14.77 -19.29
C ALA A 128 6.32 -16.19 -19.19
N ASP A 129 7.55 -16.36 -19.62
CA ASP A 129 8.27 -17.65 -19.56
C ASP A 129 8.48 -18.10 -18.12
N PHE A 130 8.85 -17.20 -17.23
CA PHE A 130 9.01 -17.50 -15.80
C PHE A 130 7.71 -17.95 -15.15
N ILE A 131 6.62 -17.25 -15.41
CA ILE A 131 5.29 -17.60 -14.89
C ILE A 131 4.88 -18.98 -15.42
N TRP A 132 5.05 -19.23 -16.72
CA TRP A 132 4.70 -20.51 -17.33
C TRP A 132 5.49 -21.66 -16.74
N ALA A 133 6.80 -21.52 -16.61
CA ALA A 133 7.67 -22.55 -16.04
C ALA A 133 7.34 -22.86 -14.56
N ASN A 134 6.88 -21.85 -13.81
CA ASN A 134 6.59 -21.96 -12.37
C ASN A 134 5.09 -21.94 -12.03
N ARG A 135 4.21 -22.11 -13.01
CA ARG A 135 2.74 -21.91 -12.88
C ARG A 135 2.07 -22.62 -11.72
N ARG A 136 2.62 -23.79 -11.31
CA ARG A 136 2.09 -24.55 -10.17
C ARG A 136 2.24 -23.86 -8.81
N PHE A 137 3.08 -22.83 -8.72
CA PHE A 137 3.32 -22.08 -7.49
C PHE A 137 2.56 -20.77 -7.43
N PHE A 138 1.85 -20.40 -8.50
CA PHE A 138 1.12 -19.16 -8.55
C PHE A 138 -0.38 -19.43 -8.59
N THR A 139 -1.08 -19.02 -7.52
CA THR A 139 -2.54 -19.08 -7.46
C THR A 139 -3.17 -17.88 -8.21
N GLY A 140 -2.50 -16.72 -8.13
CA GLY A 140 -2.88 -15.53 -8.88
C GLY A 140 -1.76 -14.50 -8.90
N ILE A 141 -1.59 -13.83 -10.03
CA ILE A 141 -0.60 -12.77 -10.23
C ILE A 141 -1.31 -11.57 -10.86
N SER A 142 -1.07 -10.38 -10.33
CA SER A 142 -1.44 -9.13 -10.98
C SER A 142 -0.20 -8.51 -11.61
N LEU A 143 -0.23 -8.31 -12.92
CA LEU A 143 0.84 -7.65 -13.67
C LEU A 143 0.45 -6.21 -13.96
N LEU A 144 1.37 -5.28 -13.71
CA LEU A 144 1.18 -3.86 -13.96
C LEU A 144 2.39 -3.34 -14.76
N GLN A 145 2.11 -2.69 -15.88
CA GLN A 145 3.17 -2.03 -16.65
C GLN A 145 3.82 -0.92 -15.81
N ASP A 146 5.13 -0.83 -15.82
CA ASP A 146 5.84 0.29 -15.21
C ASP A 146 5.63 1.56 -16.03
N ALA A 147 4.68 2.37 -15.60
CA ALA A 147 4.37 3.67 -16.19
C ALA A 147 5.03 4.84 -15.42
N GLY A 148 5.87 4.53 -14.44
CA GLY A 148 6.47 5.51 -13.53
C GLY A 148 5.53 5.97 -12.42
N ASP A 149 6.06 6.82 -11.56
CA ASP A 149 5.30 7.48 -10.49
C ASP A 149 4.55 8.71 -11.02
N LYS A 150 3.57 9.20 -10.29
CA LYS A 150 2.80 10.42 -10.61
C LYS A 150 1.94 10.31 -11.89
N ALA A 151 1.56 9.09 -12.26
CA ALA A 151 0.70 8.87 -13.42
C ALA A 151 -0.66 9.59 -13.31
N TYR A 152 -1.11 9.94 -12.08
CA TYR A 152 -2.35 10.66 -11.84
C TYR A 152 -2.29 11.47 -10.54
N ALA A 153 -3.15 12.49 -10.45
CA ALA A 153 -3.22 13.37 -9.29
C ALA A 153 -3.57 12.59 -8.02
N GLN A 154 -2.98 12.99 -6.89
CA GLN A 154 -3.22 12.38 -5.57
C GLN A 154 -3.00 10.86 -5.53
N ALA A 155 -2.04 10.35 -6.32
CA ALA A 155 -1.67 8.93 -6.29
C ALA A 155 -1.44 8.46 -4.84
N PRO A 156 -1.89 7.25 -4.45
CA PRO A 156 -1.78 6.73 -3.07
C PRO A 156 -0.35 6.67 -2.55
N ARG A 157 0.61 6.57 -3.45
CA ARG A 157 2.06 6.62 -3.15
C ARG A 157 2.74 7.45 -4.22
N GLU A 158 3.67 8.31 -3.80
CA GLU A 158 4.43 9.18 -4.68
C GLU A 158 5.84 9.35 -4.13
N GLU A 159 6.85 9.03 -4.93
CA GLU A 159 8.24 9.19 -4.53
C GLU A 159 8.62 10.66 -4.33
N VAL A 160 9.40 10.94 -3.30
CA VAL A 160 10.02 12.24 -3.08
C VAL A 160 11.26 12.32 -3.95
N SER A 161 11.18 13.02 -5.10
CA SER A 161 12.22 13.02 -6.13
C SER A 161 12.76 14.40 -6.49
N SER A 162 11.97 15.45 -6.31
CA SER A 162 12.36 16.83 -6.62
C SER A 162 12.71 17.64 -5.35
N GLU A 163 13.40 18.75 -5.51
CA GLU A 163 13.66 19.69 -4.41
C GLU A 163 12.36 20.21 -3.78
N GLY A 164 11.32 20.44 -4.59
CA GLY A 164 10.00 20.82 -4.12
C GLY A 164 9.34 19.73 -3.28
N ASP A 165 9.46 18.45 -3.70
CA ASP A 165 8.97 17.33 -2.93
C ASP A 165 9.70 17.19 -1.60
N ILE A 166 11.03 17.38 -1.59
CA ILE A 166 11.85 17.34 -0.36
C ILE A 166 11.42 18.44 0.60
N ALA A 167 11.22 19.66 0.10
CA ALA A 167 10.75 20.77 0.92
C ALA A 167 9.35 20.51 1.49
N ARG A 168 8.42 20.00 0.67
CA ARG A 168 7.08 19.59 1.11
C ARG A 168 7.15 18.47 2.14
N TRP A 169 7.93 17.41 1.87
CA TRP A 169 8.08 16.28 2.77
C TRP A 169 8.60 16.73 4.15
N ASN A 170 9.60 17.62 4.17
CA ASN A 170 10.16 18.17 5.39
C ASN A 170 9.18 19.09 6.14
N SER A 171 8.22 19.69 5.47
CA SER A 171 7.21 20.55 6.10
C SER A 171 6.03 19.80 6.71
N LEU A 172 5.83 18.54 6.31
CA LEU A 172 4.73 17.72 6.80
C LEU A 172 5.10 17.06 8.15
N HIS A 173 4.91 17.81 9.23
CA HIS A 173 5.08 17.29 10.58
C HIS A 173 3.71 17.07 11.23
N PRO A 174 3.31 15.81 11.48
CA PRO A 174 2.05 15.53 12.15
C PRO A 174 2.08 16.00 13.60
N HIS A 175 1.14 16.84 13.99
CA HIS A 175 0.88 17.12 15.39
C HIS A 175 0.16 15.94 16.02
N ARG A 176 0.56 15.59 17.22
CA ARG A 176 -0.12 14.52 17.99
C ARG A 176 -1.55 14.94 18.29
N VAL A 177 -2.48 14.04 17.99
CA VAL A 177 -3.91 14.22 18.27
C VAL A 177 -4.30 13.38 19.47
N ASP A 178 -4.91 14.01 20.47
CA ASP A 178 -5.47 13.31 21.62
C ASP A 178 -6.95 12.96 21.36
N TYR A 179 -7.18 11.80 20.77
CA TYR A 179 -8.53 11.31 20.44
C TYR A 179 -9.39 11.00 21.65
N THR A 180 -8.83 10.96 22.87
CA THR A 180 -9.64 10.77 24.10
C THR A 180 -10.55 11.98 24.37
N GLN A 181 -10.23 13.12 23.76
CA GLN A 181 -11.04 14.35 23.84
C GLN A 181 -12.12 14.44 22.77
N MET A 182 -12.12 13.52 21.82
CA MET A 182 -13.14 13.46 20.80
C MET A 182 -14.48 13.02 21.46
N ARG A 183 -15.47 13.90 21.36
CA ARG A 183 -16.84 13.53 21.73
C ARG A 183 -17.48 12.87 20.50
N GLU A 184 -17.90 11.62 20.63
CA GLU A 184 -18.80 11.03 19.66
C GLU A 184 -20.10 11.83 19.70
N ALA A 185 -20.49 12.41 18.58
CA ALA A 185 -21.85 12.91 18.42
C ALA A 185 -22.75 11.68 18.37
N THR A 186 -23.37 11.36 19.49
CA THR A 186 -24.47 10.39 19.53
C THR A 186 -25.61 11.03 18.73
N ASP A 187 -25.74 10.64 17.48
CA ASP A 187 -26.89 11.00 16.68
C ASP A 187 -28.06 10.13 17.14
N GLU A 188 -28.84 10.65 18.09
CA GLU A 188 -30.06 9.99 18.60
C GLU A 188 -31.15 9.87 17.52
N THR A 189 -30.90 10.39 16.30
CA THR A 189 -31.87 10.42 15.20
C THR A 189 -31.93 9.14 14.36
N GLU A 190 -30.95 8.23 14.45
CA GLU A 190 -30.93 6.99 13.66
C GLU A 190 -31.64 5.78 14.32
N LEU A 191 -32.26 5.96 15.49
CA LEU A 191 -33.03 4.89 16.22
C LEU A 191 -34.54 5.07 16.16
N LYS A 192 -35.08 5.63 15.08
CA LYS A 192 -36.54 5.66 14.86
C LYS A 192 -36.92 4.97 13.56
#